data_8086b196a80eac2fd74833f5f1fa0aeb
#
_entry.id   8086b196a80eac2fd74833f5f1fa0aeb
#
_cell.length_a   1.000
_cell.length_b   1.000
_cell.length_c   1.000
_cell.angle_alpha   90.00
_cell.angle_beta   90.00
_cell.angle_gamma   90.00
#
_symmetry.space_group_name_H-M   'P 1'
#
loop_
_entity.id
_entity.type
_entity.pdbx_description
1 polymer ?
#
loop_
_entity_poly.entity_id
_entity_poly.type
_entity_poly.pdbx_seq_one_letter_code
_entity_poly.pdbx_strand_id
1 'polypeptide(L)'
;KTIFPILDTWSDGLINLTEKDFNEWSTLYPKGTPQKVSIGYKETAQEEESLTLPETIFVKTKIDDAFAVRNPSLKHSVLGKKLLDYGILSIDYVHQKIYFQPFDLVPIPESEAKVTEVKAEDGKMNPIPRQFFLEHIFDYRTGNDFVYNGDKPVVVDFWATWCGPCMRLLPKMEELAEKYKGKVMFYKVNADKEKDLCKHFGVQALPTLFFIPVGGKPIVEVGATPEKYVQIIEEQLLK
;
A
#
# COMPACT_ATOMS: atom_id res chain seq x y z
N LYS A 1 5.96 23.64 -23.31
CA LYS A 1 5.11 22.96 -24.30
C LYS A 1 4.19 21.96 -23.59
N THR A 2 2.96 21.77 -24.07
CA THR A 2 1.97 20.85 -23.47
C THR A 2 1.80 19.64 -24.39
N ILE A 3 1.95 18.45 -23.84
CA ILE A 3 1.52 17.20 -24.45
C ILE A 3 0.35 16.64 -23.62
N PHE A 4 -0.42 15.76 -24.22
CA PHE A 4 -1.48 15.02 -23.54
C PHE A 4 -1.09 13.53 -23.49
N PRO A 5 -0.20 13.15 -22.56
CA PRO A 5 0.27 11.79 -22.48
C PRO A 5 -0.82 10.86 -21.96
N ILE A 6 -0.79 9.63 -22.41
CA ILE A 6 -1.56 8.54 -21.83
C ILE A 6 -0.76 7.99 -20.64
N LEU A 7 -1.45 7.64 -19.57
CA LEU A 7 -0.82 6.92 -18.46
C LEU A 7 -0.68 5.45 -18.87
N ASP A 8 0.56 4.95 -18.82
CA ASP A 8 0.88 3.56 -19.09
C ASP A 8 1.79 3.00 -18.00
N THR A 9 1.19 2.29 -17.06
CA THR A 9 1.90 1.69 -15.92
C THR A 9 2.78 0.48 -16.29
N TRP A 10 2.74 0.04 -17.54
CA TRP A 10 3.62 -1.00 -18.10
C TRP A 10 4.89 -0.42 -18.72
N SER A 11 4.85 0.86 -19.11
CA SER A 11 5.99 1.53 -19.72
C SER A 11 7.03 1.90 -18.66
N ASP A 12 8.29 1.52 -18.90
CA ASP A 12 9.40 1.93 -18.07
C ASP A 12 9.69 3.44 -18.22
N GLY A 13 10.39 4.01 -17.23
CA GLY A 13 10.71 5.43 -17.24
C GLY A 13 9.59 6.32 -16.74
N LEU A 14 9.84 7.64 -16.76
CA LEU A 14 8.87 8.66 -16.34
C LEU A 14 8.06 9.18 -17.53
N ILE A 15 8.73 9.60 -18.57
CA ILE A 15 8.12 10.14 -19.80
C ILE A 15 8.68 9.36 -20.98
N ASN A 16 7.81 8.74 -21.75
CA ASN A 16 8.17 8.10 -23.01
C ASN A 16 7.47 8.84 -24.15
N LEU A 17 8.26 9.35 -25.07
CA LEU A 17 7.80 10.15 -26.20
C LEU A 17 7.74 9.33 -27.48
N THR A 18 6.72 9.57 -28.28
CA THR A 18 6.71 9.10 -29.67
C THR A 18 7.90 9.70 -30.43
N GLU A 19 8.28 9.10 -31.56
CA GLU A 19 9.30 9.65 -32.46
C GLU A 19 9.02 11.13 -32.82
N LYS A 20 7.77 11.43 -33.12
CA LYS A 20 7.35 12.78 -33.46
C LYS A 20 7.57 13.77 -32.31
N ASP A 21 7.06 13.43 -31.13
CA ASP A 21 7.14 14.31 -29.96
C ASP A 21 8.59 14.45 -29.48
N PHE A 22 9.38 13.38 -29.57
CA PHE A 22 10.81 13.41 -29.24
C PHE A 22 11.58 14.38 -30.14
N ASN A 23 11.41 14.28 -31.47
CA ASN A 23 12.05 15.16 -32.42
C ASN A 23 11.67 16.63 -32.19
N GLU A 24 10.43 16.88 -31.86
CA GLU A 24 9.96 18.23 -31.54
C GLU A 24 10.56 18.74 -30.22
N TRP A 25 10.65 17.91 -29.18
CA TRP A 25 11.23 18.29 -27.89
C TRP A 25 12.75 18.42 -27.97
N SER A 26 13.44 17.67 -28.82
CA SER A 26 14.90 17.76 -29.01
C SER A 26 15.37 19.13 -29.48
N THR A 27 14.47 19.96 -30.00
CA THR A 27 14.77 21.37 -30.36
C THR A 27 14.75 22.28 -29.12
N LEU A 28 14.16 21.86 -28.01
CA LEU A 28 13.94 22.65 -26.80
C LEU A 28 14.80 22.19 -25.61
N TYR A 29 15.13 20.92 -25.57
CA TYR A 29 15.79 20.29 -24.43
C TYR A 29 17.10 19.61 -24.85
N PRO A 30 18.16 19.67 -24.01
CA PRO A 30 19.44 19.04 -24.32
C PRO A 30 19.32 17.51 -24.30
N LYS A 31 20.19 16.86 -25.07
CA LYS A 31 20.32 15.41 -25.03
C LYS A 31 20.77 14.96 -23.64
N GLY A 32 20.09 13.95 -23.14
CA GLY A 32 20.41 13.28 -21.88
C GLY A 32 21.24 12.01 -22.09
N THR A 33 21.57 11.35 -21.01
CA THR A 33 22.20 10.04 -21.04
C THR A 33 21.20 9.00 -21.60
N PRO A 34 21.61 8.13 -22.54
CA PRO A 34 20.74 7.08 -23.04
C PRO A 34 20.11 6.27 -21.91
N GLN A 35 18.84 5.96 -22.05
CA GLN A 35 18.07 5.24 -21.05
C GLN A 35 17.66 3.87 -21.59
N LYS A 36 17.67 2.84 -20.72
CA LYS A 36 17.13 1.54 -21.06
C LYS A 36 15.62 1.56 -20.91
N VAL A 37 14.92 1.23 -21.97
CA VAL A 37 13.46 1.12 -21.97
C VAL A 37 13.04 -0.23 -22.52
N SER A 38 11.99 -0.80 -21.97
CA SER A 38 11.36 -2.00 -22.51
C SER A 38 10.43 -1.60 -23.65
N ILE A 39 10.65 -2.14 -24.84
CA ILE A 39 9.83 -1.88 -26.02
C ILE A 39 8.88 -3.08 -26.24
N GLY A 40 7.57 -2.83 -26.04
CA GLY A 40 6.53 -3.83 -26.18
C GLY A 40 6.52 -4.88 -25.05
N TYR A 41 5.76 -5.97 -25.26
CA TYR A 41 5.64 -7.08 -24.29
C TYR A 41 6.85 -8.03 -24.24
N LYS A 42 7.92 -7.72 -24.95
CA LYS A 42 9.16 -8.51 -24.93
C LYS A 42 10.13 -7.89 -23.95
N GLU A 43 10.65 -8.69 -23.04
CA GLU A 43 11.58 -8.32 -21.95
C GLU A 43 12.97 -7.79 -22.38
N THR A 44 13.19 -7.49 -23.64
CA THR A 44 14.45 -6.94 -24.13
C THR A 44 14.46 -5.42 -23.97
N ALA A 45 15.11 -4.94 -22.90
CA ALA A 45 15.39 -3.53 -22.76
C ALA A 45 16.39 -3.08 -23.86
N GLN A 46 16.03 -2.01 -24.58
CA GLN A 46 16.88 -1.36 -25.56
C GLN A 46 17.35 -0.02 -25.04
N GLU A 47 18.56 0.40 -25.40
CA GLU A 47 19.04 1.74 -25.14
C GLU A 47 18.43 2.72 -26.15
N GLU A 48 17.73 3.72 -25.64
CA GLU A 48 17.07 4.75 -26.44
C GLU A 48 17.59 6.13 -26.07
N GLU A 49 17.55 7.05 -27.03
CA GLU A 49 17.91 8.43 -26.82
C GLU A 49 16.98 9.08 -25.80
N SER A 50 17.55 9.97 -25.00
CA SER A 50 16.78 10.75 -24.02
C SER A 50 17.08 12.24 -24.11
N LEU A 51 16.16 13.02 -23.54
CA LEU A 51 16.31 14.45 -23.32
C LEU A 51 16.33 14.71 -21.82
N THR A 52 17.25 15.56 -21.36
CA THR A 52 17.27 16.00 -19.96
C THR A 52 16.26 17.13 -19.79
N LEU A 53 15.39 17.01 -18.82
CA LEU A 53 14.37 18.00 -18.49
C LEU A 53 14.87 18.82 -17.29
N PRO A 54 15.17 20.13 -17.50
CA PRO A 54 15.80 20.95 -16.47
C PRO A 54 14.92 21.21 -15.26
N GLU A 55 13.61 21.17 -15.45
CA GLU A 55 12.63 21.31 -14.40
C GLU A 55 11.37 20.57 -14.83
N THR A 56 11.04 19.54 -14.09
CA THR A 56 9.80 18.79 -14.32
C THR A 56 8.89 18.93 -13.11
N ILE A 57 7.69 19.48 -13.34
CA ILE A 57 6.68 19.62 -12.30
C ILE A 57 5.46 18.82 -12.72
N PHE A 58 5.11 17.85 -11.91
CA PHE A 58 3.87 17.08 -12.08
C PHE A 58 3.01 17.23 -10.83
N VAL A 59 1.81 17.81 -11.01
CA VAL A 59 0.85 18.05 -9.92
C VAL A 59 1.51 18.70 -8.68
N LYS A 60 2.25 19.80 -8.89
CA LYS A 60 3.01 20.55 -7.88
C LYS A 60 4.24 19.84 -7.28
N THR A 61 4.54 18.62 -7.67
CA THR A 61 5.76 17.93 -7.26
C THR A 61 6.86 18.23 -8.24
N LYS A 62 8.00 18.68 -7.72
CA LYS A 62 9.22 18.83 -8.49
C LYS A 62 9.90 17.46 -8.60
N ILE A 63 10.22 17.08 -9.83
CA ILE A 63 10.93 15.83 -10.14
C ILE A 63 12.32 16.23 -10.62
N ASP A 64 13.32 15.89 -9.83
CA ASP A 64 14.70 16.09 -10.19
C ASP A 64 15.20 14.97 -11.12
N ASP A 65 16.17 15.28 -11.97
CA ASP A 65 16.81 14.37 -12.92
C ASP A 65 15.80 13.62 -13.84
N ALA A 66 14.74 14.32 -14.25
CA ALA A 66 13.76 13.76 -15.15
C ALA A 66 14.31 13.63 -16.57
N PHE A 67 14.00 12.50 -17.20
CA PHE A 67 14.32 12.24 -18.60
C PHE A 67 13.05 11.97 -19.40
N ALA A 68 13.01 12.54 -20.61
CA ALA A 68 12.06 12.16 -21.63
C ALA A 68 12.75 11.24 -22.63
N VAL A 69 12.30 9.99 -22.73
CA VAL A 69 12.97 8.94 -23.51
C VAL A 69 12.23 8.73 -24.83
N ARG A 70 12.99 8.57 -25.92
CA ARG A 70 12.43 8.18 -27.20
C ARG A 70 11.89 6.75 -27.16
N ASN A 71 10.68 6.54 -27.60
CA ASN A 71 10.13 5.18 -27.78
C ASN A 71 9.37 5.11 -29.11
N PRO A 72 10.06 4.65 -30.18
CA PRO A 72 9.49 4.65 -31.53
C PRO A 72 8.34 3.67 -31.72
N SER A 73 8.12 2.75 -30.80
CA SER A 73 7.01 1.80 -30.87
C SER A 73 5.68 2.38 -30.40
N LEU A 74 5.70 3.55 -29.76
CA LEU A 74 4.50 4.17 -29.20
C LEU A 74 3.69 4.90 -30.28
N LYS A 75 2.38 4.78 -30.20
CA LYS A 75 1.42 5.58 -30.96
C LYS A 75 1.11 6.93 -30.31
N HIS A 76 1.23 7.00 -29.00
CA HIS A 76 1.00 8.19 -28.18
C HIS A 76 2.10 8.28 -27.14
N SER A 77 2.53 9.49 -26.81
CA SER A 77 3.46 9.70 -25.68
C SER A 77 2.78 9.32 -24.38
N VAL A 78 3.55 8.70 -23.45
CA VAL A 78 3.00 8.14 -22.21
C VAL A 78 3.77 8.61 -20.99
N LEU A 79 3.08 8.68 -19.85
CA LEU A 79 3.67 8.72 -18.52
C LEU A 79 3.79 7.28 -18.02
N GLY A 80 5.00 6.85 -17.74
CA GLY A 80 5.30 5.47 -17.35
C GLY A 80 5.26 5.24 -15.84
N LYS A 81 5.52 4.00 -15.45
CA LYS A 81 5.43 3.53 -14.06
C LYS A 81 6.36 4.26 -13.08
N LYS A 82 7.46 4.85 -13.55
CA LYS A 82 8.38 5.61 -12.69
C LYS A 82 7.71 6.84 -12.05
N LEU A 83 6.55 7.26 -12.55
CA LEU A 83 5.74 8.28 -11.88
C LEU A 83 5.30 7.82 -10.47
N LEU A 84 5.13 6.53 -10.26
CA LEU A 84 4.71 5.96 -8.97
C LEU A 84 5.79 6.04 -7.89
N ASP A 85 7.04 6.31 -8.27
CA ASP A 85 8.13 6.57 -7.32
C ASP A 85 7.95 7.94 -6.60
N TYR A 86 7.09 8.81 -7.14
CA TYR A 86 6.86 10.17 -6.65
C TYR A 86 5.49 10.39 -6.01
N GLY A 87 4.60 9.42 -6.06
CA GLY A 87 3.27 9.59 -5.50
C GLY A 87 2.32 8.41 -5.73
N ILE A 88 1.13 8.57 -5.22
CA ILE A 88 0.04 7.61 -5.36
C ILE A 88 -0.85 8.03 -6.53
N LEU A 89 -1.11 7.09 -7.43
CA LEU A 89 -2.06 7.26 -8.51
C LEU A 89 -3.37 6.57 -8.16
N SER A 90 -4.46 7.31 -8.18
CA SER A 90 -5.81 6.80 -7.97
C SER A 90 -6.64 6.98 -9.22
N ILE A 91 -7.33 5.93 -9.67
CA ILE A 91 -8.20 5.96 -10.84
C ILE A 91 -9.65 5.77 -10.39
N ASP A 92 -10.45 6.81 -10.60
CA ASP A 92 -11.90 6.77 -10.39
C ASP A 92 -12.58 6.43 -11.72
N TYR A 93 -12.90 5.17 -11.90
CA TYR A 93 -13.54 4.68 -13.13
C TYR A 93 -14.99 5.17 -13.28
N VAL A 94 -15.67 5.49 -12.19
CA VAL A 94 -17.07 5.93 -12.21
C VAL A 94 -17.16 7.35 -12.77
N HIS A 95 -16.30 8.24 -12.31
CA HIS A 95 -16.28 9.64 -12.73
C HIS A 95 -15.23 9.91 -13.83
N GLN A 96 -14.54 8.89 -14.32
CA GLN A 96 -13.48 8.99 -15.34
C GLN A 96 -12.39 9.99 -14.96
N LYS A 97 -11.96 9.97 -13.71
CA LYS A 97 -10.93 10.85 -13.16
C LYS A 97 -9.70 10.08 -12.74
N ILE A 98 -8.56 10.73 -12.92
CA ILE A 98 -7.28 10.25 -12.42
C ILE A 98 -6.78 11.28 -11.42
N TYR A 99 -6.41 10.81 -10.23
CA TYR A 99 -5.83 11.63 -9.19
C TYR A 99 -4.39 11.17 -8.97
N PHE A 100 -3.49 12.12 -8.87
CA PHE A 100 -2.13 11.88 -8.45
C PHE A 100 -1.88 12.62 -7.14
N GLN A 101 -1.45 11.90 -6.13
CA GLN A 101 -1.13 12.45 -4.83
C GLN A 101 0.37 12.27 -4.59
N PRO A 102 1.16 13.35 -4.73
CA PRO A 102 2.61 13.31 -4.51
C PRO A 102 2.94 12.94 -3.06
N PHE A 103 4.04 12.24 -2.84
CA PHE A 103 4.47 11.89 -1.49
C PHE A 103 4.89 13.10 -0.65
N ASP A 104 5.42 14.13 -1.27
CA ASP A 104 5.82 15.39 -0.64
C ASP A 104 4.64 16.32 -0.30
N LEU A 105 3.49 16.12 -0.96
CA LEU A 105 2.24 16.84 -0.70
C LEU A 105 1.21 16.01 0.04
N VAL A 106 1.49 14.75 0.33
CA VAL A 106 0.69 14.01 1.30
C VAL A 106 0.94 14.70 2.63
N PRO A 107 0.02 15.53 3.16
CA PRO A 107 0.05 15.81 4.57
C PRO A 107 -0.09 14.42 5.18
N ILE A 108 1.02 13.86 5.67
CA ILE A 108 0.93 12.76 6.61
C ILE A 108 -0.06 13.31 7.64
N PRO A 109 -1.28 12.75 7.78
CA PRO A 109 -2.19 13.23 8.80
C PRO A 109 -1.35 13.31 10.07
N GLU A 110 -1.48 14.38 10.86
CA GLU A 110 -0.69 14.51 12.10
C GLU A 110 -0.85 13.29 13.01
N SER A 111 -1.91 12.52 12.83
CA SER A 111 -2.12 11.18 13.39
C SER A 111 -1.20 10.09 12.82
N GLU A 112 -0.63 10.27 11.59
CA GLU A 112 0.33 9.35 10.96
C GLU A 112 1.76 9.90 11.00
N ALA A 113 1.95 11.23 11.04
CA ALA A 113 3.26 11.88 11.20
C ALA A 113 3.83 11.70 12.63
N LYS A 114 2.99 11.44 13.60
CA LYS A 114 3.33 10.75 14.81
C LYS A 114 3.06 9.26 14.58
N VAL A 115 3.95 8.57 13.92
CA VAL A 115 4.29 7.21 14.29
C VAL A 115 4.82 7.35 15.73
N THR A 116 3.92 7.56 16.68
CA THR A 116 4.15 7.13 18.02
C THR A 116 4.54 5.68 17.83
N GLU A 117 5.80 5.33 18.10
CA GLU A 117 6.18 3.94 18.30
C GLU A 117 5.02 3.32 19.06
N VAL A 118 4.20 2.55 18.37
CA VAL A 118 3.13 1.80 19.02
C VAL A 118 3.90 0.78 19.84
N LYS A 119 4.25 1.14 21.09
CA LYS A 119 4.78 0.20 22.04
C LYS A 119 3.62 -0.73 22.38
N ALA A 120 3.54 -1.80 21.59
CA ALA A 120 2.57 -2.84 21.87
C ALA A 120 2.86 -3.42 23.24
N GLU A 121 1.91 -3.27 24.15
CA GLU A 121 1.99 -3.81 25.51
C GLU A 121 1.46 -5.24 25.51
N ASP A 122 2.29 -6.16 25.97
CA ASP A 122 1.90 -7.56 26.13
C ASP A 122 0.83 -7.69 27.25
N GLY A 123 -0.22 -8.43 26.96
CA GLY A 123 -1.38 -8.57 27.86
C GLY A 123 -2.46 -7.49 27.69
N LYS A 124 -2.41 -6.68 26.66
CA LYS A 124 -3.42 -5.65 26.35
C LYS A 124 -3.89 -5.70 24.89
N MET A 125 -5.09 -5.15 24.65
CA MET A 125 -5.56 -4.86 23.31
C MET A 125 -4.93 -3.59 22.78
N ASN A 126 -3.96 -3.71 21.87
CA ASN A 126 -3.19 -2.59 21.34
C ASN A 126 -3.87 -2.02 20.08
N PRO A 127 -4.27 -0.75 20.10
CA PRO A 127 -4.77 -0.12 18.87
C PRO A 127 -3.60 0.09 17.90
N ILE A 128 -3.74 -0.38 16.68
CA ILE A 128 -2.73 -0.27 15.64
C ILE A 128 -3.27 0.41 14.39
N PRO A 129 -2.49 1.31 13.77
CA PRO A 129 -2.78 1.84 12.45
C PRO A 129 -2.36 0.84 11.36
N ARG A 130 -2.85 1.07 10.13
CA ARG A 130 -2.46 0.30 8.94
C ARG A 130 -0.95 0.19 8.78
N GLN A 131 -0.21 1.27 9.02
CA GLN A 131 1.25 1.27 8.87
C GLN A 131 1.91 0.23 9.78
N PHE A 132 1.51 0.15 11.05
CA PHE A 132 1.99 -0.88 11.97
C PHE A 132 1.68 -2.30 11.45
N PHE A 133 0.47 -2.51 10.93
CA PHE A 133 0.07 -3.81 10.36
C PHE A 133 0.99 -4.21 9.20
N LEU A 134 1.28 -3.27 8.28
CA LEU A 134 2.16 -3.49 7.13
C LEU A 134 3.60 -3.81 7.54
N GLU A 135 4.11 -3.14 8.55
CA GLU A 135 5.51 -3.29 8.99
C GLU A 135 5.73 -4.53 9.87
N HIS A 136 4.74 -4.90 10.72
CA HIS A 136 4.95 -5.89 11.76
C HIS A 136 4.11 -7.17 11.61
N ILE A 137 3.07 -7.15 10.77
CA ILE A 137 2.20 -8.32 10.59
C ILE A 137 2.31 -8.83 9.17
N PHE A 138 1.86 -8.05 8.19
CA PHE A 138 1.94 -8.45 6.78
C PHE A 138 1.82 -7.26 5.83
N ASP A 139 2.80 -7.12 4.93
CA ASP A 139 2.72 -6.14 3.85
C ASP A 139 2.08 -6.76 2.61
N TYR A 140 0.78 -6.56 2.48
CA TYR A 140 0.00 -7.06 1.35
C TYR A 140 0.29 -6.35 0.01
N ARG A 141 1.03 -5.25 0.02
CA ARG A 141 1.42 -4.51 -1.19
C ARG A 141 2.49 -5.25 -1.99
N THR A 142 3.20 -6.16 -1.37
CA THR A 142 4.29 -6.92 -2.00
C THR A 142 3.81 -7.99 -2.98
N GLY A 143 2.50 -8.28 -3.03
CA GLY A 143 1.93 -9.34 -3.86
C GLY A 143 2.28 -10.77 -3.43
N ASN A 144 2.95 -10.94 -2.30
CA ASN A 144 3.30 -12.25 -1.75
C ASN A 144 2.11 -12.90 -1.04
N ASP A 145 2.19 -14.22 -0.90
CA ASP A 145 1.25 -14.94 -0.01
C ASP A 145 1.39 -14.45 1.43
N PHE A 146 0.26 -14.44 2.15
CA PHE A 146 0.26 -14.07 3.56
C PHE A 146 1.09 -15.08 4.37
N VAL A 147 2.22 -14.64 4.89
CA VAL A 147 3.05 -15.39 5.83
C VAL A 147 3.50 -14.45 6.93
N TYR A 148 3.12 -14.75 8.16
CA TYR A 148 3.51 -13.97 9.32
C TYR A 148 4.78 -14.55 9.96
N ASN A 149 5.85 -13.76 10.02
CA ASN A 149 7.16 -14.19 10.52
C ASN A 149 7.55 -13.53 11.88
N GLY A 150 6.57 -13.12 12.66
CA GLY A 150 6.84 -12.59 14.00
C GLY A 150 7.18 -13.68 15.02
N ASP A 151 7.64 -13.26 16.21
CA ASP A 151 8.10 -14.18 17.28
C ASP A 151 6.97 -14.87 18.03
N LYS A 152 5.78 -14.28 18.04
CA LYS A 152 4.59 -14.79 18.74
C LYS A 152 3.38 -14.71 17.82
N PRO A 153 2.43 -15.65 17.93
CA PRO A 153 1.17 -15.52 17.20
C PRO A 153 0.42 -14.25 17.62
N VAL A 154 -0.44 -13.76 16.73
CA VAL A 154 -1.18 -12.53 16.95
C VAL A 154 -2.67 -12.71 16.73
N VAL A 155 -3.47 -11.94 17.47
CA VAL A 155 -4.91 -11.77 17.25
C VAL A 155 -5.17 -10.33 16.87
N VAL A 156 -5.88 -10.10 15.76
CA VAL A 156 -6.23 -8.76 15.27
C VAL A 156 -7.74 -8.64 15.19
N ASP A 157 -8.31 -7.74 15.99
CA ASP A 157 -9.75 -7.44 16.02
C ASP A 157 -10.07 -6.20 15.16
N PHE A 158 -10.85 -6.39 14.11
CA PHE A 158 -11.41 -5.31 13.31
C PHE A 158 -12.74 -4.87 13.94
N TRP A 159 -12.77 -3.64 14.44
CA TRP A 159 -13.86 -3.09 15.22
C TRP A 159 -14.23 -1.66 14.82
N ALA A 160 -15.36 -1.14 15.31
CA ALA A 160 -15.72 0.27 15.20
C ALA A 160 -16.50 0.74 16.43
N THR A 161 -16.49 2.04 16.69
CA THR A 161 -17.19 2.64 17.86
C THR A 161 -18.70 2.49 17.83
N TRP A 162 -19.29 2.46 16.64
CA TRP A 162 -20.72 2.27 16.42
C TRP A 162 -21.15 0.81 16.42
N CYS A 163 -20.20 -0.15 16.42
CA CYS A 163 -20.48 -1.58 16.41
C CYS A 163 -20.84 -2.07 17.82
N GLY A 164 -22.11 -2.21 18.10
CA GLY A 164 -22.59 -2.67 19.40
C GLY A 164 -22.03 -4.03 19.85
N PRO A 165 -22.01 -5.08 18.98
CA PRO A 165 -21.35 -6.35 19.32
C PRO A 165 -19.87 -6.20 19.66
N CYS A 166 -19.11 -5.35 18.93
CA CYS A 166 -17.69 -5.10 19.19
C CYS A 166 -17.49 -4.49 20.58
N MET A 167 -18.31 -3.52 20.95
CA MET A 167 -18.22 -2.84 22.25
C MET A 167 -18.49 -3.81 23.41
N ARG A 168 -19.40 -4.78 23.25
CA ARG A 168 -19.65 -5.84 24.24
C ARG A 168 -18.52 -6.86 24.30
N LEU A 169 -17.84 -7.10 23.16
CA LEU A 169 -16.73 -8.04 23.06
C LEU A 169 -15.44 -7.47 23.68
N LEU A 170 -15.23 -6.16 23.63
CA LEU A 170 -13.98 -5.51 24.04
C LEU A 170 -13.49 -5.90 25.45
N PRO A 171 -14.32 -5.88 26.52
CA PRO A 171 -13.87 -6.33 27.84
C PRO A 171 -13.38 -7.78 27.83
N LYS A 172 -14.03 -8.65 27.05
CA LYS A 172 -13.62 -10.05 26.93
C LYS A 172 -12.31 -10.23 26.19
N MET A 173 -12.04 -9.40 25.19
CA MET A 173 -10.77 -9.40 24.47
C MET A 173 -9.62 -8.91 25.37
N GLU A 174 -9.86 -7.93 26.25
CA GLU A 174 -8.87 -7.49 27.25
C GLU A 174 -8.57 -8.62 28.26
N GLU A 175 -9.59 -9.37 28.72
CA GLU A 175 -9.39 -10.56 29.57
C GLU A 175 -8.57 -11.63 28.86
N LEU A 176 -8.83 -11.88 27.56
CA LEU A 176 -8.06 -12.85 26.77
C LEU A 176 -6.61 -12.38 26.57
N ALA A 177 -6.41 -11.10 26.30
CA ALA A 177 -5.07 -10.53 26.16
C ALA A 177 -4.24 -10.75 27.44
N GLU A 178 -4.80 -10.47 28.62
CA GLU A 178 -4.12 -10.71 29.89
C GLU A 178 -3.92 -12.23 30.17
N LYS A 179 -4.93 -13.08 29.85
CA LYS A 179 -4.82 -14.55 30.01
C LYS A 179 -3.68 -15.12 29.20
N TYR A 180 -3.47 -14.65 27.97
CA TYR A 180 -2.45 -15.18 27.06
C TYR A 180 -1.19 -14.31 26.99
N LYS A 181 -0.98 -13.42 27.95
CA LYS A 181 0.22 -12.62 28.09
C LYS A 181 1.48 -13.46 28.01
N GLY A 182 2.48 -12.97 27.27
CA GLY A 182 3.72 -13.69 27.01
C GLY A 182 3.63 -14.72 25.88
N LYS A 183 2.43 -15.12 25.45
CA LYS A 183 2.19 -16.19 24.47
C LYS A 183 1.59 -15.69 23.16
N VAL A 184 0.66 -14.74 23.22
CA VAL A 184 -0.07 -14.21 22.05
C VAL A 184 -0.15 -12.70 22.18
N MET A 185 0.12 -11.98 21.09
CA MET A 185 -0.07 -10.53 21.03
C MET A 185 -1.48 -10.20 20.52
N PHE A 186 -2.09 -9.16 21.11
CA PHE A 186 -3.44 -8.75 20.77
C PHE A 186 -3.45 -7.33 20.23
N TYR A 187 -4.09 -7.17 19.08
CA TYR A 187 -4.21 -5.90 18.37
C TYR A 187 -5.66 -5.58 18.02
N LYS A 188 -5.98 -4.30 17.87
CA LYS A 188 -7.27 -3.85 17.37
C LYS A 188 -7.12 -2.79 16.30
N VAL A 189 -7.87 -2.94 15.21
CA VAL A 189 -7.88 -2.06 14.05
C VAL A 189 -9.23 -1.38 13.97
N ASN A 190 -9.26 -0.05 13.94
CA ASN A 190 -10.49 0.70 13.76
C ASN A 190 -10.87 0.71 12.28
N ALA A 191 -11.96 0.01 11.94
CA ALA A 191 -12.41 -0.16 10.56
C ALA A 191 -12.83 1.15 9.88
N ASP A 192 -13.27 2.17 10.63
CA ASP A 192 -13.61 3.48 10.07
C ASP A 192 -12.36 4.26 9.64
N LYS A 193 -11.25 4.08 10.36
CA LYS A 193 -9.98 4.73 10.07
C LYS A 193 -9.17 3.98 9.03
N GLU A 194 -9.21 2.65 9.06
CA GLU A 194 -8.37 1.76 8.26
C GLU A 194 -9.17 1.05 7.15
N LYS A 195 -9.96 1.83 6.39
CA LYS A 195 -10.85 1.33 5.33
C LYS A 195 -10.13 0.51 4.26
N ASP A 196 -8.92 0.92 3.89
CA ASP A 196 -8.13 0.22 2.87
C ASP A 196 -7.70 -1.16 3.35
N LEU A 197 -7.33 -1.28 4.63
CA LEU A 197 -6.99 -2.56 5.25
C LEU A 197 -8.22 -3.49 5.25
N CYS A 198 -9.36 -2.97 5.70
CA CYS A 198 -10.63 -3.72 5.70
C CYS A 198 -11.02 -4.18 4.29
N LYS A 199 -10.90 -3.30 3.29
CA LYS A 199 -11.20 -3.61 1.90
C LYS A 199 -10.28 -4.70 1.35
N HIS A 200 -8.97 -4.59 1.61
CA HIS A 200 -7.99 -5.57 1.13
C HIS A 200 -8.29 -6.98 1.66
N PHE A 201 -8.59 -7.10 2.95
CA PHE A 201 -8.88 -8.38 3.59
C PHE A 201 -10.35 -8.81 3.52
N GLY A 202 -11.20 -8.07 2.80
CA GLY A 202 -12.61 -8.41 2.63
C GLY A 202 -13.42 -8.38 3.92
N VAL A 203 -13.07 -7.51 4.88
CA VAL A 203 -13.81 -7.33 6.14
C VAL A 203 -15.15 -6.63 5.84
N GLN A 204 -16.23 -7.41 5.79
CA GLN A 204 -17.57 -6.92 5.44
C GLN A 204 -18.50 -6.77 6.65
N ALA A 205 -18.16 -7.38 7.77
CA ALA A 205 -18.94 -7.34 9.00
C ALA A 205 -18.03 -7.16 10.23
N LEU A 206 -18.57 -6.60 11.32
CA LEU A 206 -17.83 -6.36 12.55
C LEU A 206 -18.52 -7.00 13.76
N PRO A 207 -17.78 -7.54 14.72
CA PRO A 207 -16.32 -7.72 14.69
C PRO A 207 -15.90 -8.82 13.70
N THR A 208 -14.72 -8.66 13.11
CA THR A 208 -13.98 -9.70 12.40
C THR A 208 -12.62 -9.86 13.04
N LEU A 209 -12.27 -11.09 13.41
CA LEU A 209 -11.00 -11.38 14.06
C LEU A 209 -10.11 -12.25 13.19
N PHE A 210 -8.84 -11.88 13.14
CA PHE A 210 -7.79 -12.67 12.51
C PHE A 210 -6.93 -13.30 13.59
N PHE A 211 -6.85 -14.62 13.59
CA PHE A 211 -5.97 -15.41 14.42
C PHE A 211 -4.80 -15.89 13.57
N ILE A 212 -3.61 -15.37 13.82
CA ILE A 212 -2.48 -15.50 12.91
C ILE A 212 -1.37 -16.29 13.61
N PRO A 213 -1.15 -17.56 13.24
CA PRO A 213 -0.05 -18.35 13.74
C PRO A 213 1.29 -17.87 13.17
N VAL A 214 2.38 -18.08 13.88
CA VAL A 214 3.73 -17.85 13.37
C VAL A 214 3.97 -18.77 12.16
N GLY A 215 4.47 -18.20 11.07
CA GLY A 215 4.73 -18.94 9.83
C GLY A 215 3.47 -19.34 9.03
N GLY A 216 2.27 -18.89 9.45
CA GLY A 216 1.01 -19.32 8.86
C GLY A 216 0.15 -18.21 8.30
N LYS A 217 -0.99 -18.65 7.73
CA LYS A 217 -2.05 -17.76 7.20
C LYS A 217 -3.08 -17.47 8.30
N PRO A 218 -3.78 -16.33 8.26
CA PRO A 218 -4.79 -15.99 9.23
C PRO A 218 -5.99 -16.94 9.18
N ILE A 219 -6.47 -17.33 10.36
CA ILE A 219 -7.78 -17.96 10.56
C ILE A 219 -8.76 -16.83 10.84
N VAL A 220 -9.81 -16.71 10.05
CA VAL A 220 -10.75 -15.59 10.11
C VAL A 220 -12.03 -16.01 10.77
N GLU A 221 -12.45 -15.25 11.81
CA GLU A 221 -13.72 -15.45 12.48
C GLU A 221 -14.55 -14.16 12.44
N VAL A 222 -15.81 -14.29 12.12
CA VAL A 222 -16.78 -13.19 12.06
C VAL A 222 -17.79 -13.33 13.18
N GLY A 223 -18.03 -12.25 13.90
CA GLY A 223 -18.98 -12.21 15.01
C GLY A 223 -18.34 -12.37 16.39
N ALA A 224 -19.10 -12.09 17.45
CA ALA A 224 -18.62 -12.04 18.82
C ALA A 224 -18.85 -13.40 19.54
N THR A 225 -17.92 -14.33 19.38
CA THR A 225 -17.98 -15.70 19.94
C THR A 225 -16.72 -16.04 20.76
N PRO A 226 -16.55 -15.46 21.98
CA PRO A 226 -15.32 -15.58 22.77
C PRO A 226 -14.91 -17.02 23.09
N GLU A 227 -15.85 -17.93 23.25
CA GLU A 227 -15.58 -19.35 23.52
C GLU A 227 -14.81 -20.00 22.37
N LYS A 228 -15.20 -19.68 21.13
CA LYS A 228 -14.54 -20.15 19.92
C LYS A 228 -13.13 -19.56 19.79
N TYR A 229 -12.94 -18.32 20.24
CA TYR A 229 -11.61 -17.67 20.19
C TYR A 229 -10.61 -18.40 21.10
N VAL A 230 -11.05 -18.78 22.31
CA VAL A 230 -10.22 -19.59 23.22
C VAL A 230 -9.78 -20.89 22.54
N GLN A 231 -10.74 -21.59 21.92
CA GLN A 231 -10.44 -22.83 21.21
C GLN A 231 -9.40 -22.60 20.07
N ILE A 232 -9.59 -21.60 19.25
CA ILE A 232 -8.66 -21.29 18.15
C ILE A 232 -7.26 -20.96 18.70
N ILE A 233 -7.19 -20.14 19.74
CA ILE A 233 -5.90 -19.78 20.37
C ILE A 233 -5.19 -21.03 20.88
N GLU A 234 -5.87 -21.89 21.63
CA GLU A 234 -5.26 -23.06 22.24
C GLU A 234 -4.93 -24.17 21.24
N GLU A 235 -5.77 -24.36 20.21
CA GLU A 235 -5.62 -25.46 19.27
C GLU A 235 -4.83 -25.09 17.99
N GLN A 236 -4.77 -23.81 17.61
CA GLN A 236 -4.19 -23.39 16.34
C GLN A 236 -3.02 -22.42 16.49
N LEU A 237 -3.00 -21.58 17.53
CA LEU A 237 -1.93 -20.61 17.72
C LEU A 237 -0.81 -21.10 18.64
N LEU A 238 -1.14 -21.91 19.66
CA LEU A 238 -0.22 -22.32 20.72
C LEU A 238 0.26 -23.79 20.62
N LYS A 239 -0.02 -24.44 19.49
CA LYS A 239 0.49 -25.81 19.23
C LYS A 239 1.92 -25.83 18.75
#